data_ef1bce04b186704264b92951ab7a4256
#
_entry.id   ef1bce04b186704264b92951ab7a4256
#
_cell.length_a   1.000
_cell.length_b   1.000
_cell.length_c   1.000
_cell.angle_alpha   90.00
_cell.angle_beta   90.00
_cell.angle_gamma   90.00
#
_symmetry.space_group_name_H-M   'P 1'
#
loop_
_entity.id
_entity.type
_entity.pdbx_description
1 polymer ?
#
loop_
_entity_poly.entity_id
_entity_poly.type
_entity_poly.pdbx_seq_one_letter_code
_entity_poly.pdbx_strand_id
1 'polypeptide(L)'
;MKSEANRSEPNVSRTLGLGYFNLARGLGMVLIVLGHSINLYLDPLPTGNGGFFSGAGSVFGGGIMAAFFMISGYGFYKRKPHKCFAIQRKLLLLPYCIVAAAVIISKFLLAVVRQRSFMENGGEFVLTYLLGLNAEGGGTLWGIPVESVSIFWFVLALFGGWLIYNCIAQITSDRLRVLLTAACVILGYVLTLFSKIWPWCLPMALIAVGYLHAGAELKERGLLEKKISWKWWGIILALILFSAAFGQVSIVACMWKLGLVDVLATFCTGFLLLRIYASYMRREHTGRLMSVLEEIGFNSIWIVCLHAYEKVIFPWYRLTDALAFCPAAGVLICFAARCIVMYILYRIVMFLHRKLQRKKKGKFVLD
;
A
#
# COMPACT_ATOMS: atom_id res chain seq x y z
N MET A 1 0.21 31.49 -53.91
CA MET A 1 -0.63 31.41 -52.94
C MET A 1 -0.62 30.04 -52.36
N LYS A 2 -0.08 29.91 -51.21
CA LYS A 2 0.44 28.68 -50.59
C LYS A 2 -0.34 28.47 -49.30
N SER A 3 -1.06 27.34 -49.21
CA SER A 3 -0.69 26.27 -48.34
C SER A 3 -0.49 26.68 -46.87
N GLU A 4 -1.58 26.79 -46.12
CA GLU A 4 -1.53 26.80 -44.67
C GLU A 4 -1.48 25.38 -44.16
N ALA A 5 -0.43 25.15 -43.42
CA ALA A 5 0.00 23.87 -42.93
C ALA A 5 -0.97 23.30 -41.92
N ASN A 6 -1.34 22.08 -42.21
CA ASN A 6 -1.84 21.06 -41.33
C ASN A 6 -1.04 21.02 -40.01
N ARG A 7 -1.51 21.69 -38.95
CA ARG A 7 -1.09 21.45 -37.59
C ARG A 7 -1.74 20.16 -37.14
N SER A 8 -1.03 19.07 -37.36
CA SER A 8 -1.32 17.79 -36.73
C SER A 8 -1.48 17.99 -35.23
N GLU A 9 -2.70 17.78 -34.74
CA GLU A 9 -2.95 17.61 -33.31
C GLU A 9 -2.01 16.54 -32.77
N PRO A 10 -1.35 16.77 -31.61
CA PRO A 10 -0.51 15.75 -31.02
C PRO A 10 -1.39 14.55 -30.66
N ASN A 11 -1.13 13.45 -31.31
CA ASN A 11 -1.78 12.16 -31.12
C ASN A 11 -1.49 11.68 -29.69
N VAL A 12 -2.31 12.07 -28.70
CA VAL A 12 -2.21 11.74 -27.29
C VAL A 12 -2.81 10.37 -27.03
N SER A 13 -2.25 9.35 -27.67
CA SER A 13 -2.39 7.98 -27.16
C SER A 13 -1.05 7.46 -26.65
N ARG A 14 -0.35 8.25 -25.83
CA ARG A 14 0.69 7.71 -24.96
C ARG A 14 -0.03 6.91 -23.88
N THR A 15 -0.06 5.58 -24.03
CA THR A 15 -0.36 4.67 -22.92
C THR A 15 0.57 5.05 -21.78
N LEU A 16 0.01 5.72 -20.78
CA LEU A 16 0.74 6.16 -19.61
C LEU A 16 1.35 4.92 -18.95
N GLY A 17 2.68 4.80 -18.95
CA GLY A 17 3.37 3.68 -18.30
C GLY A 17 3.29 3.81 -16.78
N LEU A 18 3.65 2.74 -16.04
CA LEU A 18 3.71 2.79 -14.57
C LEU A 18 4.60 3.92 -14.02
N GLY A 19 5.61 4.36 -14.78
CA GLY A 19 6.46 5.50 -14.45
C GLY A 19 5.69 6.81 -14.27
N TYR A 20 4.57 6.97 -14.97
CA TYR A 20 3.68 8.11 -14.80
C TYR A 20 3.22 8.29 -13.35
N PHE A 21 3.02 7.21 -12.60
CA PHE A 21 2.55 7.26 -11.21
C PHE A 21 3.69 7.25 -10.17
N ASN A 22 4.95 7.37 -10.58
CA ASN A 22 6.05 7.36 -9.60
C ASN A 22 5.90 8.52 -8.61
N LEU A 23 5.59 9.72 -9.07
CA LEU A 23 5.37 10.87 -8.20
C LEU A 23 4.20 10.64 -7.23
N ALA A 24 3.07 10.08 -7.71
CA ALA A 24 1.92 9.76 -6.85
C ALA A 24 2.29 8.74 -5.76
N ARG A 25 3.04 7.69 -6.14
CA ARG A 25 3.51 6.67 -5.19
C ARG A 25 4.50 7.26 -4.18
N GLY A 26 5.41 8.14 -4.62
CA GLY A 26 6.36 8.81 -3.74
C GLY A 26 5.67 9.72 -2.73
N LEU A 27 4.73 10.54 -3.19
CA LEU A 27 3.93 11.39 -2.31
C LEU A 27 3.09 10.54 -1.33
N GLY A 28 2.45 9.48 -1.82
CA GLY A 28 1.69 8.57 -0.98
C GLY A 28 2.56 7.92 0.12
N MET A 29 3.81 7.53 -0.20
CA MET A 29 4.75 7.01 0.80
C MET A 29 5.10 8.04 1.88
N VAL A 30 5.34 9.29 1.49
CA VAL A 30 5.58 10.38 2.45
C VAL A 30 4.39 10.58 3.36
N LEU A 31 3.17 10.60 2.80
CA LEU A 31 1.92 10.73 3.58
C LEU A 31 1.70 9.54 4.54
N ILE A 32 2.04 8.31 4.14
CA ILE A 32 1.95 7.13 5.00
C ILE A 32 2.90 7.26 6.19
N VAL A 33 4.16 7.64 5.97
CA VAL A 33 5.14 7.82 7.06
C VAL A 33 4.72 8.94 8.00
N LEU A 34 4.19 10.05 7.45
CA LEU A 34 3.65 11.16 8.23
C LEU A 34 2.44 10.71 9.06
N GLY A 35 1.48 9.99 8.45
CA GLY A 35 0.31 9.45 9.15
C GLY A 35 0.71 8.55 10.31
N HIS A 36 1.67 7.64 10.10
CA HIS A 36 2.19 6.80 11.17
C HIS A 36 2.98 7.59 12.25
N SER A 37 3.52 8.76 11.92
CA SER A 37 4.16 9.63 12.91
C SER A 37 3.12 10.40 13.73
N ILE A 38 2.03 10.82 13.11
CA ILE A 38 0.87 11.41 13.78
C ILE A 38 0.26 10.40 14.76
N ASN A 39 0.06 9.15 14.33
CA ASN A 39 -0.53 8.08 15.14
C ASN A 39 0.31 7.68 16.37
N LEU A 40 1.58 8.11 16.46
CA LEU A 40 2.37 7.91 17.68
C LEU A 40 1.92 8.82 18.82
N TYR A 41 1.25 9.95 18.52
CA TYR A 41 0.78 10.94 19.51
C TYR A 41 -0.73 10.94 19.67
N LEU A 42 -1.45 10.43 18.70
CA LEU A 42 -2.88 10.21 18.82
C LEU A 42 -3.08 8.80 19.38
N ASP A 43 -3.90 8.67 20.40
CA ASP A 43 -4.39 7.36 20.80
C ASP A 43 -4.90 6.61 19.57
N PRO A 44 -4.61 5.30 19.45
CA PRO A 44 -5.08 4.52 18.33
C PRO A 44 -6.60 4.65 18.26
N LEU A 45 -7.08 5.47 17.34
CA LEU A 45 -8.43 5.85 17.02
C LEU A 45 -9.40 5.67 18.21
N PRO A 46 -9.90 6.74 18.84
CA PRO A 46 -10.87 6.61 19.91
C PRO A 46 -11.98 5.69 19.41
N THR A 47 -12.19 4.59 20.10
CA THR A 47 -13.23 3.58 19.81
C THR A 47 -14.65 4.13 20.04
N GLY A 48 -14.79 5.43 20.28
CA GLY A 48 -16.04 6.14 20.50
C GLY A 48 -16.02 7.50 19.83
N ASN A 49 -17.03 7.75 18.98
CA ASN A 49 -17.47 9.05 18.51
C ASN A 49 -16.38 10.04 18.02
N GLY A 50 -15.37 9.54 17.33
CA GLY A 50 -14.47 10.40 16.56
C GLY A 50 -15.32 11.14 15.53
N GLY A 51 -15.46 12.47 15.69
CA GLY A 51 -16.26 13.29 14.82
C GLY A 51 -15.84 13.23 13.34
N PHE A 52 -16.50 13.99 12.49
CA PHE A 52 -16.29 14.06 11.04
C PHE A 52 -14.80 14.06 10.63
N PHE A 53 -13.92 14.76 11.34
CA PHE A 53 -12.49 14.81 11.02
C PHE A 53 -11.79 13.46 11.18
N SER A 54 -12.15 12.65 12.18
CA SER A 54 -11.62 11.29 12.36
C SER A 54 -12.10 10.37 11.25
N GLY A 55 -13.40 10.42 10.91
CA GLY A 55 -13.95 9.67 9.79
C GLY A 55 -13.33 10.07 8.46
N ALA A 56 -13.23 11.38 8.19
CA ALA A 56 -12.59 11.89 6.97
C ALA A 56 -11.14 11.45 6.85
N GLY A 57 -10.36 11.51 7.93
CA GLY A 57 -8.98 11.03 7.98
C GLY A 57 -8.88 9.54 7.68
N SER A 58 -9.79 8.72 8.23
CA SER A 58 -9.82 7.29 8.01
C SER A 58 -10.18 6.93 6.56
N VAL A 59 -11.17 7.59 5.97
CA VAL A 59 -11.58 7.39 4.56
C VAL A 59 -10.46 7.86 3.62
N PHE A 60 -9.81 8.99 3.92
CA PHE A 60 -8.69 9.49 3.12
C PHE A 60 -7.49 8.53 3.16
N GLY A 61 -7.11 8.05 4.34
CA GLY A 61 -6.06 7.03 4.50
C GLY A 61 -6.38 5.74 3.75
N GLY A 62 -7.62 5.26 3.85
CA GLY A 62 -8.14 4.14 3.06
C GLY A 62 -8.07 4.40 1.56
N GLY A 63 -8.41 5.61 1.12
CA GLY A 63 -8.34 6.04 -0.27
C GLY A 63 -6.91 6.07 -0.83
N ILE A 64 -5.92 6.50 -0.04
CA ILE A 64 -4.50 6.42 -0.43
C ILE A 64 -4.11 4.97 -0.71
N MET A 65 -4.46 4.04 0.17
CA MET A 65 -4.16 2.62 -0.01
C MET A 65 -4.89 2.04 -1.23
N ALA A 66 -6.17 2.38 -1.42
CA ALA A 66 -6.93 2.03 -2.61
C ALA A 66 -6.26 2.55 -3.90
N ALA A 67 -5.76 3.80 -3.90
CA ALA A 67 -5.04 4.37 -5.03
C ALA A 67 -3.76 3.60 -5.36
N PHE A 68 -3.00 3.12 -4.37
CA PHE A 68 -1.83 2.27 -4.61
C PHE A 68 -2.20 0.95 -5.30
N PHE A 69 -3.26 0.28 -4.85
CA PHE A 69 -3.76 -0.91 -5.52
C PHE A 69 -4.26 -0.60 -6.95
N MET A 70 -4.99 0.51 -7.15
CA MET A 70 -5.45 0.93 -8.47
C MET A 70 -4.29 1.28 -9.42
N ILE A 71 -3.24 1.94 -8.95
CA ILE A 71 -2.02 2.19 -9.72
C ILE A 71 -1.39 0.87 -10.17
N SER A 72 -1.35 -0.12 -9.27
CA SER A 72 -0.86 -1.46 -9.60
C SER A 72 -1.74 -2.14 -10.66
N GLY A 73 -3.07 -2.02 -10.53
CA GLY A 73 -4.04 -2.50 -11.52
C GLY A 73 -3.95 -1.77 -12.86
N TYR A 74 -3.67 -0.46 -12.87
CA TYR A 74 -3.42 0.30 -14.09
C TYR A 74 -2.22 -0.24 -14.88
N GLY A 75 -1.22 -0.76 -14.16
CA GLY A 75 -0.07 -1.47 -14.75
C GLY A 75 -0.33 -2.94 -15.07
N PHE A 76 -1.56 -3.43 -14.94
CA PHE A 76 -1.87 -4.84 -15.15
C PHE A 76 -1.72 -5.26 -16.61
N TYR A 77 -1.14 -6.44 -16.80
CA TYR A 77 -1.08 -7.18 -18.05
C TYR A 77 -1.42 -8.63 -17.78
N LYS A 78 -2.39 -9.16 -18.51
CA LYS A 78 -2.78 -10.57 -18.50
C LYS A 78 -1.60 -11.48 -18.84
N ARG A 79 -1.36 -12.50 -18.04
CA ARG A 79 -0.23 -13.44 -18.17
C ARG A 79 -0.67 -14.86 -17.83
N LYS A 80 0.04 -15.85 -18.37
CA LYS A 80 -0.12 -17.24 -17.91
C LYS A 80 0.12 -17.29 -16.38
N PRO A 81 -0.67 -18.06 -15.60
CA PRO A 81 -0.61 -18.02 -14.11
C PRO A 81 0.80 -18.23 -13.55
N HIS A 82 1.57 -19.20 -14.07
CA HIS A 82 2.94 -19.45 -13.62
C HIS A 82 3.89 -18.28 -13.89
N LYS A 83 3.72 -17.56 -15.01
CA LYS A 83 4.52 -16.35 -15.31
C LYS A 83 4.14 -15.20 -14.38
N CYS A 84 2.83 -15.03 -14.11
CA CYS A 84 2.36 -14.04 -13.15
C CYS A 84 2.98 -14.31 -11.76
N PHE A 85 2.88 -15.54 -11.27
CA PHE A 85 3.48 -15.95 -10.00
C PHE A 85 4.99 -15.66 -9.95
N ALA A 86 5.74 -16.08 -10.98
CA ALA A 86 7.19 -15.90 -11.03
C ALA A 86 7.60 -14.41 -10.96
N ILE A 87 6.82 -13.53 -11.60
CA ILE A 87 7.08 -12.09 -11.60
C ILE A 87 6.71 -11.48 -10.23
N GLN A 88 5.51 -11.76 -9.73
CA GLN A 88 5.04 -11.18 -8.47
C GLN A 88 5.86 -11.68 -7.28
N ARG A 89 6.32 -12.95 -7.32
CA ARG A 89 7.28 -13.48 -6.34
C ARG A 89 8.57 -12.64 -6.27
N LYS A 90 9.11 -12.23 -7.41
CA LYS A 90 10.32 -11.40 -7.44
C LYS A 90 10.08 -9.95 -7.01
N LEU A 91 8.93 -9.39 -7.40
CA LEU A 91 8.63 -7.98 -7.17
C LEU A 91 8.09 -7.70 -5.77
N LEU A 92 7.30 -8.62 -5.19
CA LEU A 92 6.59 -8.41 -3.94
C LEU A 92 7.05 -9.37 -2.85
N LEU A 93 7.03 -10.68 -3.11
CA LEU A 93 7.31 -11.67 -2.09
C LEU A 93 8.79 -11.70 -1.68
N LEU A 94 9.72 -11.52 -2.61
CA LEU A 94 11.15 -11.51 -2.30
C LEU A 94 11.56 -10.35 -1.39
N PRO A 95 11.18 -9.07 -1.66
CA PRO A 95 11.41 -7.99 -0.71
C PRO A 95 10.79 -8.25 0.66
N TYR A 96 9.55 -8.75 0.70
CA TYR A 96 8.88 -9.15 1.94
C TYR A 96 9.72 -10.17 2.72
N CYS A 97 10.10 -11.30 2.10
CA CYS A 97 10.86 -12.36 2.77
C CYS A 97 12.22 -11.87 3.29
N ILE A 98 12.92 -11.04 2.52
CA ILE A 98 14.23 -10.49 2.94
C ILE A 98 14.06 -9.62 4.19
N VAL A 99 13.10 -8.71 4.18
CA VAL A 99 12.94 -7.77 5.29
C VAL A 99 12.26 -8.43 6.48
N ALA A 100 11.33 -9.36 6.29
CA ALA A 100 10.74 -10.18 7.35
C ALA A 100 11.82 -11.02 8.09
N ALA A 101 12.72 -11.65 7.32
CA ALA A 101 13.86 -12.34 7.91
C ALA A 101 14.77 -11.38 8.71
N ALA A 102 15.01 -10.17 8.19
CA ALA A 102 15.78 -9.17 8.91
C ALA A 102 15.09 -8.75 10.22
N VAL A 103 13.75 -8.61 10.24
CA VAL A 103 12.99 -8.35 11.48
C VAL A 103 13.18 -9.47 12.49
N ILE A 104 12.99 -10.73 12.07
CA ILE A 104 13.13 -11.91 12.94
C ILE A 104 14.56 -11.97 13.52
N ILE A 105 15.58 -11.82 12.69
CA ILE A 105 16.98 -11.81 13.12
C ILE A 105 17.24 -10.66 14.12
N SER A 106 16.74 -9.46 13.83
CA SER A 106 16.90 -8.31 14.72
C SER A 106 16.23 -8.52 16.07
N LYS A 107 15.03 -9.10 16.09
CA LYS A 107 14.32 -9.46 17.32
C LYS A 107 15.08 -10.51 18.12
N PHE A 108 15.63 -11.52 17.43
CA PHE A 108 16.50 -12.52 18.07
C PHE A 108 17.72 -11.88 18.72
N LEU A 109 18.46 -11.05 18.00
CA LEU A 109 19.64 -10.36 18.53
C LEU A 109 19.28 -9.44 19.71
N LEU A 110 18.17 -8.74 19.65
CA LEU A 110 17.69 -7.92 20.77
C LEU A 110 17.31 -8.77 22.00
N ALA A 111 16.73 -9.96 21.81
CA ALA A 111 16.43 -10.88 22.90
C ALA A 111 17.72 -11.36 23.57
N VAL A 112 18.74 -11.76 22.79
CA VAL A 112 20.06 -12.15 23.32
C VAL A 112 20.71 -11.02 24.11
N VAL A 113 20.78 -9.80 23.55
CA VAL A 113 21.36 -8.64 24.22
C VAL A 113 20.62 -8.29 25.54
N ARG A 114 19.31 -8.47 25.57
CA ARG A 114 18.49 -8.21 26.77
C ARG A 114 18.40 -9.39 27.73
N GLN A 115 19.11 -10.49 27.46
CA GLN A 115 19.07 -11.73 28.23
C GLN A 115 17.64 -12.26 28.46
N ARG A 116 16.79 -12.16 27.42
CA ARG A 116 15.41 -12.65 27.42
C ARG A 116 15.27 -13.89 26.53
N SER A 117 14.34 -14.78 26.90
CA SER A 117 14.01 -15.92 26.02
C SER A 117 13.46 -15.44 24.68
N PHE A 118 14.02 -15.94 23.58
CA PHE A 118 13.50 -15.64 22.26
C PHE A 118 12.07 -16.18 22.08
N MET A 119 11.78 -17.38 22.63
CA MET A 119 10.45 -17.98 22.53
C MET A 119 9.36 -17.14 23.17
N GLU A 120 9.68 -16.47 24.30
CA GLU A 120 8.76 -15.57 24.99
C GLU A 120 8.57 -14.21 24.29
N ASN A 121 9.57 -13.76 23.53
CA ASN A 121 9.60 -12.40 22.97
C ASN A 121 9.72 -12.37 21.44
N GLY A 122 9.86 -13.49 20.77
CA GLY A 122 10.16 -13.54 19.34
C GLY A 122 9.52 -14.71 18.59
N GLY A 123 9.13 -15.79 19.28
CA GLY A 123 8.50 -16.95 18.64
C GLY A 123 7.20 -16.59 17.93
N GLU A 124 6.40 -15.72 18.50
CA GLU A 124 5.18 -15.15 17.91
C GLU A 124 5.46 -14.44 16.58
N PHE A 125 6.59 -13.75 16.43
CA PHE A 125 6.97 -13.08 15.19
C PHE A 125 7.27 -14.08 14.07
N VAL A 126 7.87 -15.22 14.38
CA VAL A 126 8.16 -16.25 13.35
C VAL A 126 6.85 -16.74 12.74
N LEU A 127 5.87 -17.12 13.57
CA LEU A 127 4.57 -17.57 13.10
C LEU A 127 3.81 -16.47 12.37
N THR A 128 3.82 -15.25 12.92
CA THR A 128 3.19 -14.06 12.34
C THR A 128 3.72 -13.80 10.92
N TYR A 129 5.03 -13.76 10.74
CA TYR A 129 5.61 -13.45 9.42
C TYR A 129 5.57 -14.64 8.45
N LEU A 130 5.68 -15.88 8.94
CA LEU A 130 5.57 -17.07 8.10
C LEU A 130 4.16 -17.19 7.49
N LEU A 131 3.14 -16.99 8.31
CA LEU A 131 1.74 -17.06 7.88
C LEU A 131 1.20 -15.72 7.36
N GLY A 132 1.97 -14.64 7.46
CA GLY A 132 1.53 -13.31 7.00
C GLY A 132 0.27 -12.84 7.71
N LEU A 133 0.23 -12.98 9.04
CA LEU A 133 -0.95 -12.67 9.86
C LEU A 133 -1.06 -11.18 10.10
N ASN A 134 -2.26 -10.64 10.03
CA ASN A 134 -2.53 -9.25 10.38
C ASN A 134 -3.48 -9.19 11.58
N ALA A 135 -2.94 -9.47 12.77
CA ALA A 135 -3.66 -9.40 14.04
C ALA A 135 -3.41 -8.06 14.72
N GLU A 136 -3.98 -6.99 14.19
CA GLU A 136 -3.81 -5.66 14.77
C GLU A 136 -4.47 -5.61 16.15
N GLY A 137 -3.67 -5.24 17.19
CA GLY A 137 -4.07 -5.33 18.59
C GLY A 137 -3.76 -6.68 19.24
N GLY A 138 -3.04 -7.57 18.54
CA GLY A 138 -2.71 -8.92 19.02
C GLY A 138 -3.85 -9.91 18.89
N GLY A 139 -3.54 -11.18 19.07
CA GLY A 139 -4.50 -12.27 19.05
C GLY A 139 -3.84 -13.61 19.32
N THR A 140 -4.61 -14.70 19.21
CA THR A 140 -4.09 -16.05 19.34
C THR A 140 -4.50 -16.89 18.15
N LEU A 141 -3.57 -17.68 17.63
CA LEU A 141 -3.82 -18.69 16.61
C LEU A 141 -3.37 -20.04 17.16
N TRP A 142 -4.31 -20.98 17.28
CA TRP A 142 -4.06 -22.29 17.89
C TRP A 142 -3.44 -22.23 19.29
N GLY A 143 -3.84 -21.22 20.09
CA GLY A 143 -3.31 -21.00 21.43
C GLY A 143 -1.94 -20.32 21.49
N ILE A 144 -1.31 -20.01 20.33
CA ILE A 144 -0.05 -19.30 20.25
C ILE A 144 -0.36 -17.80 20.06
N PRO A 145 0.21 -16.89 20.88
CA PRO A 145 0.10 -15.45 20.63
C PRO A 145 0.63 -15.09 19.25
N VAL A 146 -0.08 -14.24 18.54
CA VAL A 146 0.33 -13.71 17.24
C VAL A 146 0.13 -12.21 17.20
N GLU A 147 0.96 -11.55 16.41
CA GLU A 147 0.92 -10.11 16.21
C GLU A 147 0.56 -9.76 14.76
N SER A 148 0.62 -8.48 14.46
CA SER A 148 0.44 -8.01 13.09
C SER A 148 1.77 -8.03 12.32
N VAL A 149 1.72 -8.45 11.05
CA VAL A 149 2.80 -8.21 10.08
C VAL A 149 3.03 -6.72 9.82
N SER A 150 2.32 -5.85 10.55
CA SER A 150 2.42 -4.40 10.40
C SER A 150 2.18 -4.00 8.93
N ILE A 151 2.93 -3.05 8.41
CA ILE A 151 2.78 -2.49 7.05
C ILE A 151 2.95 -3.54 5.93
N PHE A 152 3.57 -4.70 6.21
CA PHE A 152 3.73 -5.77 5.21
C PHE A 152 2.40 -6.36 4.70
N TRP A 153 1.29 -6.16 5.43
CA TRP A 153 -0.03 -6.60 4.99
C TRP A 153 -0.35 -6.13 3.57
N PHE A 154 0.08 -4.90 3.22
CA PHE A 154 -0.14 -4.33 1.89
C PHE A 154 0.56 -5.15 0.80
N VAL A 155 1.81 -5.54 1.03
CA VAL A 155 2.62 -6.31 0.06
C VAL A 155 2.02 -7.70 -0.15
N LEU A 156 1.56 -8.35 0.93
CA LEU A 156 0.92 -9.66 0.88
C LEU A 156 -0.44 -9.61 0.20
N ALA A 157 -1.27 -8.62 0.57
CA ALA A 157 -2.56 -8.40 -0.07
C ALA A 157 -2.42 -8.09 -1.57
N LEU A 158 -1.43 -7.29 -1.94
CA LEU A 158 -1.14 -6.99 -3.33
C LEU A 158 -0.68 -8.24 -4.09
N PHE A 159 0.20 -9.06 -3.48
CA PHE A 159 0.65 -10.32 -4.06
C PHE A 159 -0.52 -11.27 -4.32
N GLY A 160 -1.33 -11.56 -3.29
CA GLY A 160 -2.52 -12.41 -3.42
C GLY A 160 -3.54 -11.85 -4.41
N GLY A 161 -3.84 -10.56 -4.32
CA GLY A 161 -4.75 -9.87 -5.24
C GLY A 161 -4.31 -9.97 -6.70
N TRP A 162 -3.00 -9.81 -7.00
CA TRP A 162 -2.47 -10.00 -8.36
C TRP A 162 -2.70 -11.39 -8.91
N LEU A 163 -2.46 -12.43 -8.09
CA LEU A 163 -2.63 -13.83 -8.51
C LEU A 163 -4.10 -14.12 -8.82
N ILE A 164 -4.99 -13.74 -7.90
CA ILE A 164 -6.43 -13.96 -8.05
C ILE A 164 -6.96 -13.16 -9.25
N TYR A 165 -6.63 -11.87 -9.34
CA TYR A 165 -7.09 -11.03 -10.44
C TYR A 165 -6.58 -11.52 -11.80
N ASN A 166 -5.32 -11.99 -11.88
CA ASN A 166 -4.80 -12.57 -13.12
C ASN A 166 -5.55 -13.84 -13.56
N CYS A 167 -6.04 -14.66 -12.62
CA CYS A 167 -6.90 -15.80 -12.94
C CYS A 167 -8.26 -15.34 -13.49
N ILE A 168 -8.89 -14.37 -12.83
CA ILE A 168 -10.17 -13.78 -13.27
C ILE A 168 -10.02 -13.13 -14.67
N ALA A 169 -8.91 -12.45 -14.92
CA ALA A 169 -8.63 -11.82 -16.20
C ALA A 169 -8.43 -12.81 -17.37
N GLN A 170 -8.27 -14.14 -17.11
CA GLN A 170 -8.28 -15.15 -18.17
C GLN A 170 -9.66 -15.33 -18.79
N ILE A 171 -10.72 -14.96 -18.07
CA ILE A 171 -12.11 -15.11 -18.52
C ILE A 171 -12.41 -14.10 -19.62
N THR A 172 -13.03 -14.58 -20.69
CA THR A 172 -13.35 -13.76 -21.88
C THR A 172 -14.59 -12.89 -21.69
N SER A 173 -15.55 -13.34 -20.90
CA SER A 173 -16.79 -12.60 -20.63
C SER A 173 -16.56 -11.46 -19.64
N ASP A 174 -16.77 -10.22 -20.08
CA ASP A 174 -16.64 -9.03 -19.24
C ASP A 174 -17.62 -9.05 -18.05
N ARG A 175 -18.87 -9.50 -18.30
CA ARG A 175 -19.87 -9.60 -17.23
C ARG A 175 -19.43 -10.57 -16.14
N LEU A 176 -18.89 -11.73 -16.52
CA LEU A 176 -18.43 -12.74 -15.57
C LEU A 176 -17.19 -12.24 -14.81
N ARG A 177 -16.26 -11.52 -15.47
CA ARG A 177 -15.12 -10.88 -14.79
C ARG A 177 -15.57 -9.89 -13.72
N VAL A 178 -16.53 -9.03 -14.05
CA VAL A 178 -17.09 -8.05 -13.08
C VAL A 178 -17.78 -8.77 -11.93
N LEU A 179 -18.60 -9.79 -12.19
CA LEU A 179 -19.30 -10.56 -11.17
C LEU A 179 -18.32 -11.27 -10.22
N LEU A 180 -17.30 -11.93 -10.77
CA LEU A 180 -16.29 -12.60 -9.94
C LEU A 180 -15.44 -11.61 -9.14
N THR A 181 -15.13 -10.45 -9.71
CA THR A 181 -14.45 -9.39 -8.99
C THR A 181 -15.30 -8.87 -7.83
N ALA A 182 -16.58 -8.60 -8.06
CA ALA A 182 -17.52 -8.21 -7.01
C ALA A 182 -17.68 -9.29 -5.94
N ALA A 183 -17.79 -10.56 -6.35
CA ALA A 183 -17.84 -11.69 -5.42
C ALA A 183 -16.58 -11.78 -4.55
N CYS A 184 -15.38 -11.54 -5.10
CA CYS A 184 -14.14 -11.46 -4.32
C CYS A 184 -14.20 -10.34 -3.27
N VAL A 185 -14.64 -9.13 -3.65
CA VAL A 185 -14.76 -7.99 -2.72
C VAL A 185 -15.74 -8.30 -1.59
N ILE A 186 -16.93 -8.83 -1.95
CA ILE A 186 -17.94 -9.22 -0.97
C ILE A 186 -17.43 -10.32 -0.04
N LEU A 187 -16.82 -11.36 -0.59
CA LEU A 187 -16.23 -12.45 0.19
C LEU A 187 -15.13 -11.93 1.11
N GLY A 188 -14.23 -11.07 0.60
CA GLY A 188 -13.20 -10.44 1.41
C GLY A 188 -13.79 -9.67 2.59
N TYR A 189 -14.83 -8.88 2.37
CA TYR A 189 -15.56 -8.20 3.44
C TYR A 189 -16.20 -9.19 4.42
N VAL A 190 -16.91 -10.21 3.93
CA VAL A 190 -17.59 -11.20 4.77
C VAL A 190 -16.58 -11.95 5.67
N LEU A 191 -15.40 -12.30 5.14
CA LEU A 191 -14.37 -12.97 5.94
C LEU A 191 -13.90 -12.10 7.13
N THR A 192 -13.94 -10.78 7.01
CA THR A 192 -13.58 -9.88 8.12
C THR A 192 -14.59 -9.90 9.27
N LEU A 193 -15.83 -10.34 9.01
CA LEU A 193 -16.87 -10.49 10.04
C LEU A 193 -16.67 -11.73 10.92
N PHE A 194 -16.02 -12.78 10.38
CA PHE A 194 -15.76 -14.01 11.12
C PHE A 194 -14.47 -13.97 11.92
N SER A 195 -13.40 -13.38 11.36
CA SER A 195 -12.12 -13.25 12.02
C SER A 195 -11.35 -12.08 11.46
N LYS A 196 -10.48 -11.48 12.28
CA LYS A 196 -9.48 -10.50 11.84
C LYS A 196 -8.13 -11.16 11.49
N ILE A 197 -7.92 -12.41 11.91
CA ILE A 197 -6.67 -13.15 11.76
C ILE A 197 -6.83 -14.15 10.63
N TRP A 198 -6.29 -13.81 9.47
CA TRP A 198 -6.29 -14.64 8.28
C TRP A 198 -4.88 -14.79 7.72
N PRO A 199 -4.47 -16.00 7.30
CA PRO A 199 -3.20 -16.19 6.64
C PRO A 199 -3.09 -15.34 5.37
N TRP A 200 -1.89 -14.81 5.12
CA TRP A 200 -1.54 -14.05 3.93
C TRP A 200 -2.45 -12.84 3.66
N CYS A 201 -3.02 -12.28 4.72
CA CYS A 201 -3.95 -11.14 4.62
C CYS A 201 -5.08 -11.40 3.60
N LEU A 202 -5.62 -12.64 3.57
CA LEU A 202 -6.56 -13.12 2.56
C LEU A 202 -7.76 -12.20 2.34
N PRO A 203 -8.47 -11.67 3.37
CA PRO A 203 -9.59 -10.77 3.16
C PRO A 203 -9.19 -9.52 2.36
N MET A 204 -8.03 -8.94 2.69
CA MET A 204 -7.53 -7.77 1.98
C MET A 204 -7.04 -8.12 0.57
N ALA A 205 -6.48 -9.31 0.35
CA ALA A 205 -6.12 -9.77 -0.99
C ALA A 205 -7.36 -9.88 -1.89
N LEU A 206 -8.48 -10.36 -1.35
CA LEU A 206 -9.76 -10.44 -2.07
C LEU A 206 -10.35 -9.05 -2.37
N ILE A 207 -10.32 -8.12 -1.41
CA ILE A 207 -10.76 -6.73 -1.65
C ILE A 207 -9.83 -6.03 -2.65
N ALA A 208 -8.52 -6.31 -2.59
CA ALA A 208 -7.54 -5.77 -3.53
C ALA A 208 -7.81 -6.18 -4.98
N VAL A 209 -8.45 -7.33 -5.23
CA VAL A 209 -8.91 -7.73 -6.59
C VAL A 209 -9.81 -6.65 -7.20
N GLY A 210 -10.71 -6.09 -6.41
CA GLY A 210 -11.59 -5.00 -6.85
C GLY A 210 -10.80 -3.74 -7.21
N TYR A 211 -9.85 -3.32 -6.37
CA TYR A 211 -9.01 -2.15 -6.67
C TYR A 211 -8.13 -2.38 -7.91
N LEU A 212 -7.57 -3.58 -8.08
CA LEU A 212 -6.79 -3.93 -9.27
C LEU A 212 -7.66 -3.89 -10.53
N HIS A 213 -8.87 -4.43 -10.47
CA HIS A 213 -9.83 -4.34 -11.57
C HIS A 213 -10.18 -2.89 -11.89
N ALA A 214 -10.51 -2.08 -10.87
CA ALA A 214 -10.78 -0.66 -11.07
C ALA A 214 -9.60 0.04 -11.76
N GLY A 215 -8.35 -0.23 -11.34
CA GLY A 215 -7.16 0.30 -11.98
C GLY A 215 -7.00 -0.10 -13.45
N ALA A 216 -7.28 -1.36 -13.79
CA ALA A 216 -7.28 -1.85 -15.17
C ALA A 216 -8.35 -1.13 -16.01
N GLU A 217 -9.59 -0.97 -15.48
CA GLU A 217 -10.68 -0.24 -16.13
C GLU A 217 -10.35 1.25 -16.33
N LEU A 218 -9.65 1.87 -15.36
CA LEU A 218 -9.17 3.25 -15.51
C LEU A 218 -8.28 3.42 -16.74
N LYS A 219 -7.43 2.42 -17.03
CA LYS A 219 -6.56 2.39 -18.20
C LYS A 219 -7.35 2.08 -19.47
N GLU A 220 -8.09 0.98 -19.48
CA GLU A 220 -8.77 0.47 -20.68
C GLU A 220 -9.81 1.47 -21.20
N ARG A 221 -10.52 2.13 -20.29
CA ARG A 221 -11.57 3.12 -20.65
C ARG A 221 -11.07 4.56 -20.69
N GLY A 222 -9.81 4.84 -20.34
CA GLY A 222 -9.25 6.19 -20.29
C GLY A 222 -9.96 7.09 -19.28
N LEU A 223 -10.44 6.54 -18.16
CA LEU A 223 -11.29 7.26 -17.21
C LEU A 223 -10.56 8.36 -16.45
N LEU A 224 -9.24 8.38 -16.46
CA LEU A 224 -8.46 9.46 -15.85
C LEU A 224 -8.52 10.77 -16.64
N GLU A 225 -8.82 10.70 -17.95
CA GLU A 225 -8.82 11.85 -18.84
C GLU A 225 -10.23 12.24 -19.33
N LYS A 226 -11.14 11.25 -19.43
CA LYS A 226 -12.51 11.46 -19.89
C LYS A 226 -13.28 12.40 -18.95
N LYS A 227 -14.14 13.23 -19.54
CA LYS A 227 -15.09 14.02 -18.78
C LYS A 227 -16.12 13.10 -18.13
N ILE A 228 -16.33 13.28 -16.85
CA ILE A 228 -17.32 12.57 -16.06
C ILE A 228 -18.48 13.52 -15.82
N SER A 229 -19.73 13.04 -15.98
CA SER A 229 -20.91 13.88 -15.76
C SER A 229 -20.99 14.30 -14.29
N TRP A 230 -21.60 15.45 -14.03
CA TRP A 230 -21.75 16.00 -12.69
C TRP A 230 -22.57 15.09 -11.76
N LYS A 231 -23.47 14.28 -12.32
CA LYS A 231 -24.27 13.29 -11.57
C LYS A 231 -23.38 12.24 -10.90
N TRP A 232 -22.39 11.71 -11.64
CA TRP A 232 -21.43 10.75 -11.08
C TRP A 232 -20.51 11.37 -10.04
N TRP A 233 -20.12 12.64 -10.24
CA TRP A 233 -19.37 13.38 -9.22
C TRP A 233 -20.21 13.57 -7.95
N GLY A 234 -21.50 13.84 -8.08
CA GLY A 234 -22.42 13.93 -6.94
C GLY A 234 -22.48 12.62 -6.14
N ILE A 235 -22.59 11.47 -6.84
CA ILE A 235 -22.61 10.14 -6.19
C ILE A 235 -21.27 9.84 -5.49
N ILE A 236 -20.15 10.07 -6.17
CA ILE A 236 -18.81 9.83 -5.62
C ILE A 236 -18.60 10.67 -4.34
N LEU A 237 -18.87 11.96 -4.40
CA LEU A 237 -18.71 12.86 -3.27
C LEU A 237 -19.69 12.53 -2.13
N ALA A 238 -20.95 12.18 -2.45
CA ALA A 238 -21.93 11.78 -1.45
C ALA A 238 -21.47 10.52 -0.69
N LEU A 239 -20.95 9.51 -1.36
CA LEU A 239 -20.40 8.30 -0.73
C LEU A 239 -19.20 8.61 0.17
N ILE A 240 -18.26 9.44 -0.30
CA ILE A 240 -17.11 9.85 0.49
C ILE A 240 -17.53 10.62 1.73
N LEU A 241 -18.40 11.62 1.59
CA LEU A 241 -18.87 12.45 2.70
C LEU A 241 -19.74 11.66 3.69
N PHE A 242 -20.57 10.74 3.19
CA PHE A 242 -21.39 9.87 4.05
C PHE A 242 -20.50 8.94 4.89
N SER A 243 -19.50 8.30 4.28
CA SER A 243 -18.55 7.48 5.02
C SER A 243 -17.68 8.32 5.97
N ALA A 244 -17.28 9.53 5.58
CA ALA A 244 -16.54 10.45 6.47
C ALA A 244 -17.36 10.89 7.68
N ALA A 245 -18.68 11.08 7.52
CA ALA A 245 -19.57 11.53 8.60
C ALA A 245 -19.99 10.40 9.55
N PHE A 246 -20.26 9.22 9.03
CA PHE A 246 -20.89 8.12 9.77
C PHE A 246 -20.06 6.85 9.83
N GLY A 247 -19.10 6.68 8.89
CA GLY A 247 -18.23 5.52 8.77
C GLY A 247 -16.98 5.63 9.62
N GLN A 248 -16.22 4.57 9.55
CA GLN A 248 -14.84 4.48 10.03
C GLN A 248 -14.15 3.38 9.24
N VAL A 249 -13.02 3.71 8.65
CA VAL A 249 -12.25 2.81 7.81
C VAL A 249 -10.90 2.54 8.45
N SER A 250 -10.58 1.27 8.68
CA SER A 250 -9.21 0.82 8.90
C SER A 250 -8.94 -0.39 8.03
N ILE A 251 -8.33 -0.13 6.87
CA ILE A 251 -7.96 -1.20 5.93
C ILE A 251 -7.00 -2.20 6.59
N VAL A 252 -6.07 -1.69 7.41
CA VAL A 252 -5.10 -2.51 8.16
C VAL A 252 -5.80 -3.45 9.13
N ALA A 253 -6.73 -2.93 9.92
CA ALA A 253 -7.49 -3.71 10.91
C ALA A 253 -8.67 -4.47 10.30
N CYS A 254 -8.88 -4.39 8.99
CA CYS A 254 -10.05 -4.94 8.30
C CYS A 254 -11.37 -4.47 8.94
N MET A 255 -11.44 -3.19 9.34
CA MET A 255 -12.62 -2.60 9.98
C MET A 255 -13.35 -1.67 9.02
N TRP A 256 -14.66 -1.87 8.92
CA TRP A 256 -15.57 -1.14 8.04
C TRP A 256 -16.87 -0.90 8.79
N LYS A 257 -17.01 0.24 9.45
CA LYS A 257 -18.16 0.54 10.32
C LYS A 257 -19.48 0.50 9.56
N LEU A 258 -19.51 1.01 8.33
CA LEU A 258 -20.67 0.97 7.44
C LEU A 258 -20.61 -0.18 6.42
N GLY A 259 -19.76 -1.18 6.65
CA GLY A 259 -19.64 -2.34 5.78
C GLY A 259 -19.18 -2.00 4.38
N LEU A 260 -19.87 -2.53 3.37
CA LEU A 260 -19.51 -2.32 1.96
C LEU A 260 -19.59 -0.85 1.52
N VAL A 261 -20.34 0.00 2.22
CA VAL A 261 -20.39 1.45 1.93
C VAL A 261 -19.03 2.07 2.18
N ASP A 262 -18.36 1.73 3.29
CA ASP A 262 -17.01 2.19 3.58
C ASP A 262 -16.01 1.66 2.56
N VAL A 263 -16.14 0.39 2.14
CA VAL A 263 -15.31 -0.17 1.05
C VAL A 263 -15.48 0.64 -0.23
N LEU A 264 -16.73 0.92 -0.65
CA LEU A 264 -17.01 1.72 -1.84
C LEU A 264 -16.50 3.16 -1.71
N ALA A 265 -16.60 3.76 -0.53
CA ALA A 265 -16.07 5.10 -0.26
C ALA A 265 -14.55 5.16 -0.48
N THR A 266 -13.79 4.10 -0.09
CA THR A 266 -12.35 4.04 -0.38
C THR A 266 -12.05 3.89 -1.87
N PHE A 267 -12.88 3.16 -2.64
CA PHE A 267 -12.78 3.14 -4.11
C PHE A 267 -12.98 4.54 -4.70
N CYS A 268 -14.03 5.24 -4.27
CA CYS A 268 -14.33 6.59 -4.71
C CYS A 268 -13.21 7.56 -4.37
N THR A 269 -12.67 7.48 -3.14
CA THR A 269 -11.56 8.34 -2.69
C THR A 269 -10.28 8.06 -3.48
N GLY A 270 -9.93 6.77 -3.66
CA GLY A 270 -8.77 6.39 -4.47
C GLY A 270 -8.89 6.87 -5.91
N PHE A 271 -10.06 6.72 -6.53
CA PHE A 271 -10.34 7.25 -7.86
C PHE A 271 -10.21 8.79 -7.91
N LEU A 272 -10.79 9.51 -6.95
CA LEU A 272 -10.71 10.96 -6.85
C LEU A 272 -9.24 11.42 -6.75
N LEU A 273 -8.44 10.79 -5.90
CA LEU A 273 -7.02 11.08 -5.75
C LEU A 273 -6.25 10.89 -7.07
N LEU A 274 -6.51 9.80 -7.79
CA LEU A 274 -5.88 9.55 -9.09
C LEU A 274 -6.32 10.55 -10.16
N ARG A 275 -7.57 11.01 -10.12
CA ARG A 275 -8.08 12.06 -11.03
C ARG A 275 -7.44 13.43 -10.74
N ILE A 276 -7.30 13.79 -9.47
CA ILE A 276 -6.60 15.01 -9.05
C ILE A 276 -5.15 14.94 -9.51
N TYR A 277 -4.48 13.81 -9.27
CA TYR A 277 -3.12 13.58 -9.74
C TYR A 277 -2.99 13.71 -11.26
N ALA A 278 -3.86 13.04 -12.03
CA ALA A 278 -3.85 13.12 -13.48
C ALA A 278 -4.09 14.56 -14.00
N SER A 279 -4.93 15.32 -13.32
CA SER A 279 -5.17 16.73 -13.64
C SER A 279 -3.95 17.61 -13.33
N TYR A 280 -3.25 17.32 -12.24
CA TYR A 280 -2.00 17.99 -11.89
C TYR A 280 -0.90 17.71 -12.93
N MET A 281 -0.73 16.46 -13.34
CA MET A 281 0.31 16.01 -14.28
C MET A 281 0.10 16.46 -15.76
N ARG A 282 -1.01 17.13 -16.06
CA ARG A 282 -1.20 17.75 -17.39
C ARG A 282 -0.27 18.93 -17.65
N ARG A 283 0.25 19.52 -16.59
CA ARG A 283 1.23 20.60 -16.65
C ARG A 283 2.64 20.02 -16.54
N GLU A 284 3.60 20.60 -17.21
CA GLU A 284 4.99 20.23 -17.03
C GLU A 284 5.45 20.68 -15.63
N HIS A 285 5.91 19.72 -14.86
CA HIS A 285 6.47 19.95 -13.54
C HIS A 285 7.90 19.45 -13.51
N THR A 286 8.84 20.36 -13.30
CA THR A 286 10.27 20.04 -13.16
C THR A 286 10.76 20.61 -11.84
N GLY A 287 11.63 19.85 -11.16
CA GLY A 287 12.22 20.31 -9.92
C GLY A 287 12.89 19.19 -9.14
N ARG A 288 13.87 19.54 -8.34
CA ARG A 288 14.63 18.57 -7.53
C ARG A 288 13.74 17.75 -6.58
N LEU A 289 12.75 18.39 -5.98
CA LEU A 289 11.79 17.72 -5.10
C LEU A 289 10.98 16.66 -5.85
N MET A 290 10.51 16.98 -7.07
CA MET A 290 9.78 16.04 -7.92
C MET A 290 10.62 14.80 -8.23
N SER A 291 11.87 14.99 -8.65
CA SER A 291 12.78 13.87 -8.95
C SER A 291 13.02 12.97 -7.73
N VAL A 292 13.13 13.54 -6.53
CA VAL A 292 13.26 12.76 -5.28
C VAL A 292 12.00 11.97 -5.00
N LEU A 293 10.82 12.56 -5.14
CA LEU A 293 9.55 11.87 -4.94
C LEU A 293 9.34 10.77 -5.99
N GLU A 294 9.72 10.99 -7.24
CA GLU A 294 9.68 9.98 -8.30
C GLU A 294 10.61 8.80 -8.00
N GLU A 295 11.81 9.06 -7.48
CA GLU A 295 12.74 8.02 -7.05
C GLU A 295 12.17 7.19 -5.88
N ILE A 296 11.57 7.86 -4.88
CA ILE A 296 10.85 7.21 -3.79
C ILE A 296 9.73 6.32 -4.36
N GLY A 297 8.93 6.83 -5.27
CA GLY A 297 7.82 6.08 -5.85
C GLY A 297 8.26 4.92 -6.73
N PHE A 298 9.35 5.06 -7.48
CA PHE A 298 9.95 3.98 -8.25
C PHE A 298 10.37 2.81 -7.35
N ASN A 299 10.92 3.12 -6.19
CA ASN A 299 11.39 2.14 -5.20
C ASN A 299 10.35 1.85 -4.09
N SER A 300 9.08 2.21 -4.28
CA SER A 300 8.05 2.21 -3.23
C SER A 300 7.91 0.88 -2.50
N ILE A 301 8.04 -0.27 -3.17
CA ILE A 301 7.95 -1.60 -2.53
C ILE A 301 9.08 -1.81 -1.51
N TRP A 302 10.31 -1.46 -1.86
CA TRP A 302 11.41 -1.54 -0.91
C TRP A 302 11.23 -0.58 0.25
N ILE A 303 10.76 0.64 -0.04
CA ILE A 303 10.51 1.66 0.99
C ILE A 303 9.39 1.23 1.94
N VAL A 304 8.29 0.64 1.43
CA VAL A 304 7.23 0.03 2.27
C VAL A 304 7.80 -1.05 3.19
N CYS A 305 8.63 -1.95 2.65
CA CYS A 305 9.24 -3.00 3.46
C CYS A 305 10.20 -2.44 4.54
N LEU A 306 11.01 -1.44 4.18
CA LEU A 306 11.93 -0.79 5.14
C LEU A 306 11.17 0.02 6.19
N HIS A 307 10.05 0.64 5.81
CA HIS A 307 9.16 1.31 6.75
C HIS A 307 8.51 0.33 7.74
N ALA A 308 8.15 -0.86 7.27
CA ALA A 308 7.68 -1.92 8.17
C ALA A 308 8.79 -2.37 9.16
N TYR A 309 10.03 -2.53 8.68
CA TYR A 309 11.17 -2.85 9.52
C TYR A 309 11.41 -1.81 10.61
N GLU A 310 11.50 -0.53 10.22
CA GLU A 310 11.79 0.53 11.20
C GLU A 310 10.67 0.68 12.24
N LYS A 311 9.41 0.52 11.82
CA LYS A 311 8.26 0.58 12.73
C LYS A 311 8.31 -0.50 13.81
N VAL A 312 8.80 -1.70 13.48
CA VAL A 312 8.82 -2.85 14.40
C VAL A 312 10.09 -2.89 15.27
N ILE A 313 11.21 -2.41 14.74
CA ILE A 313 12.51 -2.56 15.43
C ILE A 313 12.89 -1.34 16.25
N PHE A 314 12.56 -0.13 15.80
CA PHE A 314 12.93 1.10 16.50
C PHE A 314 11.93 1.44 17.61
N PRO A 315 12.38 1.77 18.80
CA PRO A 315 11.52 2.10 19.95
C PRO A 315 11.04 3.56 19.88
N TRP A 316 10.20 3.87 18.89
CA TRP A 316 9.69 5.23 18.66
C TRP A 316 8.98 5.84 19.87
N TYR A 317 8.36 5.01 20.72
CA TYR A 317 7.70 5.44 21.96
C TYR A 317 8.63 6.23 22.88
N ARG A 318 9.94 5.92 22.91
CA ARG A 318 10.89 6.70 23.72
C ARG A 318 11.05 8.13 23.24
N LEU A 319 10.97 8.34 21.92
CA LEU A 319 11.05 9.68 21.35
C LEU A 319 9.73 10.43 21.57
N THR A 320 8.59 9.73 21.50
CA THR A 320 7.28 10.34 21.79
C THR A 320 7.16 10.72 23.25
N ASP A 321 7.62 9.89 24.19
CA ASP A 321 7.63 10.19 25.61
C ASP A 321 8.49 11.44 25.92
N ALA A 322 9.68 11.51 25.31
CA ALA A 322 10.59 12.65 25.48
C ALA A 322 10.04 13.97 24.91
N LEU A 323 9.14 13.91 23.94
CA LEU A 323 8.55 15.07 23.25
C LEU A 323 7.05 15.27 23.57
N ALA A 324 6.55 14.60 24.61
CA ALA A 324 5.13 14.66 24.97
C ALA A 324 4.65 16.07 25.36
N PHE A 325 5.58 16.95 25.79
CA PHE A 325 5.29 18.35 26.15
C PHE A 325 4.88 19.23 24.95
N CYS A 326 5.22 18.82 23.71
CA CYS A 326 4.84 19.53 22.50
C CYS A 326 4.52 18.54 21.35
N PRO A 327 3.30 17.96 21.31
CA PRO A 327 2.94 16.91 20.36
C PRO A 327 3.13 17.31 18.88
N ALA A 328 2.82 18.57 18.52
CA ALA A 328 2.98 19.05 17.14
C ALA A 328 4.45 19.04 16.68
N ALA A 329 5.37 19.54 17.51
CA ALA A 329 6.80 19.47 17.23
C ALA A 329 7.29 18.01 17.27
N GLY A 330 6.78 17.22 18.21
CA GLY A 330 7.09 15.81 18.33
C GLY A 330 6.75 15.01 17.06
N VAL A 331 5.58 15.22 16.48
CA VAL A 331 5.19 14.61 15.18
C VAL A 331 6.21 14.94 14.09
N LEU A 332 6.58 16.21 13.94
CA LEU A 332 7.53 16.64 12.90
C LEU A 332 8.93 16.05 13.12
N ILE A 333 9.40 16.03 14.37
CA ILE A 333 10.70 15.45 14.72
C ILE A 333 10.69 13.93 14.49
N CYS A 334 9.65 13.22 14.93
CA CYS A 334 9.49 11.79 14.68
C CYS A 334 9.43 11.50 13.15
N PHE A 335 8.68 12.28 12.40
CA PHE A 335 8.62 12.13 10.94
C PHE A 335 10.00 12.31 10.29
N ALA A 336 10.73 13.37 10.66
CA ALA A 336 12.06 13.62 10.13
C ALA A 336 13.05 12.50 10.53
N ALA A 337 13.03 12.05 11.77
CA ALA A 337 13.87 10.95 12.25
C ALA A 337 13.58 9.64 11.49
N ARG A 338 12.31 9.31 11.26
CA ARG A 338 11.90 8.14 10.48
C ARG A 338 12.37 8.25 9.03
N CYS A 339 12.23 9.40 8.39
CA CYS A 339 12.74 9.62 7.04
C CYS A 339 14.26 9.42 6.96
N ILE A 340 15.02 9.91 7.95
CA ILE A 340 16.47 9.71 8.04
C ILE A 340 16.82 8.21 8.20
N VAL A 341 16.18 7.52 9.13
CA VAL A 341 16.38 6.09 9.33
C VAL A 341 16.08 5.30 8.06
N MET A 342 14.94 5.57 7.42
CA MET A 342 14.56 4.90 6.17
C MET A 342 15.56 5.18 5.05
N TYR A 343 16.05 6.41 4.93
CA TYR A 343 17.08 6.75 3.95
C TYR A 343 18.37 5.97 4.18
N ILE A 344 18.83 5.87 5.42
CA ILE A 344 20.03 5.08 5.77
C ILE A 344 19.80 3.60 5.42
N LEU A 345 18.69 3.02 5.83
CA LEU A 345 18.36 1.62 5.52
C LEU A 345 18.28 1.38 4.00
N TYR A 346 17.65 2.27 3.27
CA TYR A 346 17.59 2.21 1.81
C TYR A 346 18.99 2.22 1.17
N ARG A 347 19.87 3.13 1.63
CA ARG A 347 21.26 3.19 1.13
C ARG A 347 22.04 1.90 1.41
N ILE A 348 21.84 1.28 2.59
CA ILE A 348 22.45 -0.01 2.94
C ILE A 348 21.96 -1.12 1.99
N VAL A 349 20.65 -1.23 1.81
CA VAL A 349 20.05 -2.25 0.93
C VAL A 349 20.54 -2.09 -0.51
N MET A 350 20.55 -0.86 -1.04
CA MET A 350 21.02 -0.59 -2.39
C MET A 350 22.52 -0.87 -2.56
N PHE A 351 23.33 -0.57 -1.56
CA PHE A 351 24.77 -0.92 -1.56
C PHE A 351 24.97 -2.44 -1.61
N LEU A 352 24.29 -3.19 -0.75
CA LEU A 352 24.36 -4.65 -0.72
C LEU A 352 23.88 -5.26 -2.03
N HIS A 353 22.77 -4.76 -2.59
CA HIS A 353 22.26 -5.22 -3.87
C HIS A 353 23.25 -5.02 -5.02
N ARG A 354 23.87 -3.85 -5.12
CA ARG A 354 24.93 -3.55 -6.11
C ARG A 354 26.14 -4.47 -5.95
N LYS A 355 26.58 -4.73 -4.72
CA LYS A 355 27.70 -5.64 -4.42
C LYS A 355 27.40 -7.07 -4.86
N LEU A 356 26.20 -7.56 -4.62
CA LEU A 356 25.76 -8.89 -5.04
C LEU A 356 25.68 -9.03 -6.58
N GLN A 357 25.20 -7.99 -7.27
CA GLN A 357 25.16 -8.00 -8.73
C GLN A 357 26.56 -8.01 -9.37
N ARG A 358 27.50 -7.24 -8.81
CA ARG A 358 28.89 -7.23 -9.27
C ARG A 358 29.57 -8.61 -9.13
N LYS A 359 29.32 -9.32 -8.01
CA LYS A 359 29.82 -10.70 -7.82
C LYS A 359 29.24 -11.70 -8.84
N LYS A 360 27.95 -11.53 -9.23
CA LYS A 360 27.36 -12.39 -10.27
C LYS A 360 27.93 -12.14 -11.66
N LYS A 361 28.21 -10.88 -12.03
CA LYS A 361 28.84 -10.55 -13.31
C LYS A 361 30.30 -11.02 -13.36
N GLY A 362 31.03 -10.95 -12.26
CA GLY A 362 32.44 -11.44 -12.20
C GLY A 362 32.56 -12.96 -12.26
N LYS A 363 31.56 -13.74 -11.87
CA LYS A 363 31.54 -15.19 -12.06
C LYS A 363 31.24 -15.62 -13.50
N PHE A 364 30.52 -14.83 -14.27
CA PHE A 364 30.22 -15.11 -15.69
C PHE A 364 31.36 -14.76 -16.67
N VAL A 365 32.44 -14.16 -16.18
CA VAL A 365 33.63 -13.80 -16.98
C VAL A 365 34.77 -14.81 -16.75
N LEU A 366 34.60 -15.75 -15.81
CA LEU A 366 35.61 -16.76 -15.45
C LEU A 366 35.21 -18.20 -15.80
N ASP A 367 34.03 -18.41 -16.39
CA ASP A 367 33.54 -19.64 -17.02
C ASP A 367 33.41 -19.40 -18.55
#